data_18c0c2c9b7bc0285ebb9330d0b183c2d
#
_entry.id   18c0c2c9b7bc0285ebb9330d0b183c2d
#
_cell.length_a   1.000
_cell.length_b   1.000
_cell.length_c   1.000
_cell.angle_alpha   90.00
_cell.angle_beta   90.00
_cell.angle_gamma   90.00
#
_symmetry.space_group_name_H-M   'P 1'
#
loop_
_entity.id
_entity.type
_entity.pdbx_description
1 polymer ?
#
loop_
_entity_poly.entity_id
_entity_poly.type
_entity_poly.pdbx_seq_one_letter_code
_entity_poly.pdbx_strand_id
1 'polypeptide(L)'
;FTFYERARLLQTALAARGWADRTTIVTFDLTRPATWTEYVPIHARQFVRAYSAWERDKAARLGEAGYPVTVLDGDPATRVSASDIRARFDGEWEQLVPASVVPLLGELLAEHDRTAPVREQVTVRDRVPAGPSREATA
;
A
#
# COMPACT_ATOMS: atom_id res chain seq x y z
N PHE A 1 6.09 1.38 4.18
CA PHE A 1 5.52 2.03 5.38
C PHE A 1 4.86 1.01 6.28
N THR A 2 5.13 1.11 7.58
CA THR A 2 4.46 0.35 8.64
C THR A 2 2.98 0.73 8.75
N PHE A 3 2.21 -0.05 9.52
CA PHE A 3 0.83 0.34 9.83
C PHE A 3 0.78 1.68 10.57
N TYR A 4 1.69 1.88 11.53
CA TYR A 4 1.75 3.11 12.32
C TYR A 4 1.98 4.36 11.46
N GLU A 5 2.93 4.32 10.54
CA GLU A 5 3.21 5.42 9.61
C GLU A 5 2.00 5.72 8.71
N ARG A 6 1.35 4.68 8.16
CA ARG A 6 0.13 4.83 7.38
C ARG A 6 -1.02 5.41 8.19
N ALA A 7 -1.16 4.99 9.45
CA ALA A 7 -2.18 5.54 10.36
C ALA A 7 -1.93 7.02 10.65
N ARG A 8 -0.67 7.44 10.86
CA ARG A 8 -0.31 8.86 11.02
C ARG A 8 -0.69 9.69 9.79
N LEU A 9 -0.40 9.21 8.58
CA LEU A 9 -0.76 9.90 7.34
C LEU A 9 -2.29 10.05 7.21
N LEU A 10 -3.05 9.01 7.50
CA LEU A 10 -4.52 9.06 7.51
C LEU A 10 -5.04 10.02 8.59
N GLN A 11 -4.51 9.96 9.80
CA GLN A 11 -4.89 10.86 10.89
C GLN A 11 -4.65 12.33 10.53
N THR A 12 -3.53 12.64 9.89
CA THR A 12 -3.21 13.99 9.41
C THR A 12 -4.23 14.47 8.37
N ALA A 13 -4.59 13.61 7.40
CA ALA A 13 -5.60 13.94 6.40
C ALA A 13 -6.99 14.16 7.02
N LEU A 14 -7.38 13.32 7.98
CA LEU A 14 -8.66 13.41 8.68
C LEU A 14 -8.74 14.66 9.57
N ALA A 15 -7.67 14.99 10.29
CA ALA A 15 -7.58 16.18 11.12
C ALA A 15 -7.75 17.45 10.31
N ALA A 16 -7.11 17.54 9.15
CA ALA A 16 -7.23 18.69 8.25
C ALA A 16 -8.67 18.91 7.73
N ARG A 17 -9.52 17.87 7.80
CA ARG A 17 -10.96 17.95 7.45
C ARG A 17 -11.90 18.08 8.66
N GLY A 18 -11.36 18.16 9.86
CA GLY A 18 -12.15 18.17 11.09
C GLY A 18 -12.87 16.86 11.39
N TRP A 19 -12.33 15.73 10.92
CA TRP A 19 -12.94 14.39 11.06
C TRP A 19 -12.21 13.50 12.07
N ALA A 20 -11.09 13.92 12.60
CA ALA A 20 -10.26 13.12 13.50
C ALA A 20 -11.05 12.57 14.71
N ASP A 21 -11.83 13.42 15.38
CA ASP A 21 -12.59 13.05 16.58
C ASP A 21 -13.75 12.07 16.32
N ARG A 22 -14.10 11.87 15.05
CA ARG A 22 -15.20 11.00 14.62
C ARG A 22 -14.72 9.75 13.90
N THR A 23 -13.41 9.50 13.91
CA THR A 23 -12.81 8.45 13.11
C THR A 23 -11.87 7.60 13.97
N THR A 24 -12.00 6.30 13.85
CA THR A 24 -11.06 5.34 14.41
C THR A 24 -10.36 4.61 13.29
N ILE A 25 -9.03 4.58 13.31
CA ILE A 25 -8.22 3.85 12.34
C ILE A 25 -7.86 2.50 12.95
N VAL A 26 -8.27 1.43 12.28
CA VAL A 26 -8.02 0.05 12.73
C VAL A 26 -7.26 -0.72 11.67
N THR A 27 -6.52 -1.75 12.10
CA THR A 27 -5.96 -2.74 11.17
C THR A 27 -7.10 -3.64 10.68
N PHE A 28 -7.07 -4.01 9.41
CA PHE A 28 -8.07 -4.91 8.85
C PHE A 28 -7.41 -5.82 7.81
N ASP A 29 -7.19 -7.07 8.20
CA ASP A 29 -6.57 -8.07 7.33
C ASP A 29 -7.65 -8.83 6.55
N LEU A 30 -7.78 -8.53 5.26
CA LEU A 30 -8.73 -9.19 4.35
C LEU A 30 -8.47 -10.69 4.16
N THR A 31 -7.29 -11.19 4.54
CA THR A 31 -6.95 -12.62 4.42
C THR A 31 -7.42 -13.43 5.63
N ARG A 32 -7.87 -12.78 6.70
CA ARG A 32 -8.27 -13.40 7.97
C ARG A 32 -9.70 -13.08 8.39
N PRO A 33 -10.73 -13.57 7.67
CA PRO A 33 -12.13 -13.24 7.93
C PRO A 33 -12.59 -13.53 9.37
N ALA A 34 -12.04 -14.57 9.99
CA ALA A 34 -12.40 -14.95 11.36
C ALA A 34 -12.07 -13.87 12.43
N THR A 35 -11.17 -12.92 12.11
CA THR A 35 -10.78 -11.85 13.05
C THR A 35 -11.49 -10.52 12.78
N TRP A 36 -12.30 -10.41 11.73
CA TRP A 36 -12.87 -9.14 11.32
C TRP A 36 -13.78 -8.51 12.38
N THR A 37 -14.56 -9.33 13.08
CA THR A 37 -15.49 -8.85 14.13
C THR A 37 -14.78 -8.38 15.40
N GLU A 38 -13.50 -8.69 15.57
CA GLU A 38 -12.67 -8.16 16.67
C GLU A 38 -12.34 -6.67 16.45
N TYR A 39 -12.30 -6.22 15.19
CA TYR A 39 -11.91 -4.86 14.80
C TYR A 39 -13.10 -4.00 14.38
N VAL A 40 -14.10 -4.61 13.73
CA VAL A 40 -15.23 -3.90 13.17
C VAL A 40 -16.52 -4.62 13.55
N PRO A 41 -17.47 -3.96 14.24
CA PRO A 41 -18.75 -4.57 14.59
C PRO A 41 -19.51 -5.08 13.35
N ILE A 42 -20.13 -6.25 13.45
CA ILE A 42 -20.82 -6.90 12.31
C ILE A 42 -21.95 -6.05 11.71
N HIS A 43 -22.56 -5.17 12.48
CA HIS A 43 -23.59 -4.26 12.01
C HIS A 43 -23.06 -3.00 11.33
N ALA A 44 -21.75 -2.77 11.37
CA ALA A 44 -21.13 -1.62 10.73
C ALA A 44 -21.18 -1.74 9.21
N ARG A 45 -21.80 -0.76 8.57
CA ARG A 45 -21.92 -0.73 7.10
C ARG A 45 -20.56 -0.51 6.45
N GLN A 46 -20.23 -1.39 5.53
CA GLN A 46 -18.99 -1.31 4.75
C GLN A 46 -19.24 -0.55 3.45
N PHE A 47 -18.46 0.47 3.18
CA PHE A 47 -18.47 1.18 1.91
C PHE A 47 -17.26 0.78 1.09
N VAL A 48 -17.49 0.19 -0.07
CA VAL A 48 -16.43 -0.25 -0.98
C VAL A 48 -16.57 0.53 -2.28
N ARG A 49 -15.56 1.35 -2.59
CA ARG A 49 -15.48 1.98 -3.91
C ARG A 49 -14.82 0.99 -4.87
N ALA A 50 -15.56 0.58 -5.90
CA ALA A 50 -15.12 -0.40 -6.86
C ALA A 50 -14.65 0.26 -8.17
N TYR A 51 -13.39 0.06 -8.51
CA TYR A 51 -12.79 0.45 -9.78
C TYR A 51 -12.51 -0.76 -10.68
N SER A 52 -12.46 -1.97 -10.10
CA SER A 52 -12.16 -3.21 -10.80
C SER A 52 -12.91 -4.40 -10.17
N ALA A 53 -12.74 -5.58 -10.77
CA ALA A 53 -13.28 -6.84 -10.23
C ALA A 53 -12.77 -7.11 -8.81
N TRP A 54 -11.51 -6.78 -8.50
CA TRP A 54 -10.92 -7.03 -7.19
C TRP A 54 -11.67 -6.33 -6.04
N GLU A 55 -12.07 -5.07 -6.21
CA GLU A 55 -12.86 -4.37 -5.20
C GLU A 55 -14.28 -4.93 -5.07
N ARG A 56 -14.86 -5.44 -6.17
CA ARG A 56 -16.17 -6.11 -6.15
C ARG A 56 -16.09 -7.45 -5.43
N ASP A 57 -15.05 -8.24 -5.65
CA ASP A 57 -14.80 -9.48 -4.91
C ASP A 57 -14.61 -9.22 -3.41
N LYS A 58 -13.90 -8.15 -3.08
CA LYS A 58 -13.78 -7.69 -1.68
C LYS A 58 -15.15 -7.38 -1.07
N ALA A 59 -16.02 -6.67 -1.79
CA ALA A 59 -17.37 -6.35 -1.33
C ALA A 59 -18.21 -7.61 -1.13
N ALA A 60 -18.13 -8.57 -2.07
CA ALA A 60 -18.83 -9.85 -1.96
C ALA A 60 -18.39 -10.63 -0.70
N ARG A 61 -17.08 -10.75 -0.48
CA ARG A 61 -16.53 -11.43 0.72
C ARG A 61 -16.98 -10.79 2.04
N LEU A 62 -17.05 -9.47 2.10
CA LEU A 62 -17.59 -8.76 3.26
C LEU A 62 -19.07 -9.07 3.46
N GLY A 63 -19.87 -9.11 2.39
CA GLY A 63 -21.29 -9.50 2.43
C GLY A 63 -21.50 -10.94 2.88
N GLU A 64 -20.71 -11.88 2.36
CA GLU A 64 -20.71 -13.30 2.76
C GLU A 64 -20.38 -13.47 4.24
N ALA A 65 -19.51 -12.62 4.79
CA ALA A 65 -19.19 -12.61 6.21
C ALA A 65 -20.27 -11.95 7.08
N GLY A 66 -21.38 -11.46 6.49
CA GLY A 66 -22.53 -10.91 7.19
C GLY A 66 -22.53 -9.41 7.40
N TYR A 67 -21.57 -8.65 6.85
CA TYR A 67 -21.58 -7.20 6.91
C TYR A 67 -22.58 -6.60 5.93
N PRO A 68 -23.33 -5.53 6.31
CA PRO A 68 -24.07 -4.72 5.35
C PRO A 68 -23.08 -3.96 4.46
N VAL A 69 -23.11 -4.19 3.14
CA VAL A 69 -22.15 -3.59 2.19
C VAL A 69 -22.87 -2.63 1.25
N THR A 70 -22.26 -1.49 1.00
CA THR A 70 -22.64 -0.55 -0.06
C THR A 70 -21.47 -0.43 -1.04
N VAL A 71 -21.68 -0.81 -2.29
CA VAL A 71 -20.70 -0.63 -3.36
C VAL A 71 -20.93 0.72 -4.02
N LEU A 72 -19.86 1.50 -4.13
CA LEU A 72 -19.83 2.77 -4.85
C LEU A 72 -19.01 2.57 -6.13
N ASP A 73 -19.62 2.80 -7.29
CA ASP A 73 -18.87 2.72 -8.54
C ASP A 73 -17.86 3.86 -8.62
N GLY A 74 -16.64 3.52 -8.97
CA GLY A 74 -15.52 4.43 -9.20
C GLY A 74 -15.19 4.47 -10.69
N ASP A 75 -14.82 5.65 -11.19
CA ASP A 75 -14.28 5.79 -12.54
C ASP A 75 -12.79 5.38 -12.53
N PRO A 76 -12.39 4.31 -13.25
CA PRO A 76 -10.99 3.88 -13.32
C PRO A 76 -10.04 4.97 -13.81
N ALA A 77 -10.51 5.88 -14.66
CA ALA A 77 -9.68 6.96 -15.22
C ALA A 77 -9.26 8.00 -14.16
N THR A 78 -10.04 8.12 -13.07
CA THR A 78 -9.75 9.06 -11.98
C THR A 78 -9.12 8.38 -10.76
N ARG A 79 -8.84 7.08 -10.85
CA ARG A 79 -8.25 6.32 -9.75
C ARG A 79 -6.80 6.77 -9.50
N VAL A 80 -6.51 7.13 -8.27
CA VAL A 80 -5.13 7.26 -7.77
C VAL A 80 -4.87 6.10 -6.81
N SER A 81 -3.94 5.24 -7.14
CA SER A 81 -3.57 4.11 -6.28
C SER A 81 -2.29 4.42 -5.47
N ALA A 82 -2.11 3.71 -4.36
CA ALA A 82 -0.87 3.80 -3.60
C ALA A 82 0.36 3.35 -4.41
N SER A 83 0.17 2.50 -5.42
CA SER A 83 1.25 2.09 -6.34
C SER A 83 1.65 3.23 -7.27
N ASP A 84 0.67 4.01 -7.77
CA ASP A 84 0.94 5.17 -8.63
C ASP A 84 1.71 6.25 -7.87
N ILE A 85 1.36 6.48 -6.59
CA ILE A 85 2.07 7.42 -5.72
C ILE A 85 3.51 6.94 -5.49
N ARG A 86 3.69 5.66 -5.12
CA ARG A 86 5.04 5.10 -4.88
C ARG A 86 5.94 5.14 -6.11
N ALA A 87 5.38 4.94 -7.30
CA ALA A 87 6.13 5.01 -8.55
C ALA A 87 6.64 6.43 -8.88
N ARG A 88 6.19 7.45 -8.16
CA ARG A 88 6.54 8.86 -8.36
C ARG A 88 7.29 9.47 -7.18
N PHE A 89 7.77 8.68 -6.23
CA PHE A 89 8.50 9.21 -5.07
C PHE A 89 9.79 9.95 -5.42
N ASP A 90 10.34 9.69 -6.60
CA ASP A 90 11.50 10.42 -7.15
C ASP A 90 11.12 11.76 -7.81
N GLY A 91 9.84 12.16 -7.79
CA GLY A 91 9.35 13.33 -8.51
C GLY A 91 8.03 13.90 -7.99
N GLU A 92 7.03 14.05 -8.85
CA GLU A 92 5.80 14.81 -8.61
C GLU A 92 4.72 14.00 -7.87
N TRP A 93 4.99 13.49 -6.67
CA TRP A 93 4.01 12.75 -5.87
C TRP A 93 3.11 13.64 -5.02
N GLU A 94 3.55 14.87 -4.70
CA GLU A 94 2.83 15.78 -3.80
C GLU A 94 1.43 16.13 -4.32
N GLN A 95 1.27 16.16 -5.64
CA GLN A 95 -0.01 16.43 -6.30
C GLN A 95 -1.04 15.29 -6.15
N LEU A 96 -0.57 14.09 -5.80
CA LEU A 96 -1.39 12.88 -5.69
C LEU A 96 -1.92 12.63 -4.28
N VAL A 97 -1.51 13.44 -3.32
CA VAL A 97 -1.92 13.32 -1.91
C VAL A 97 -2.52 14.63 -1.40
N PRO A 98 -3.34 14.59 -0.33
CA PRO A 98 -3.81 15.83 0.30
C PRO A 98 -2.63 16.72 0.74
N ALA A 99 -2.71 18.02 0.50
CA ALA A 99 -1.65 18.97 0.85
C ALA A 99 -1.22 18.90 2.33
N SER A 100 -2.16 18.59 3.23
CA SER A 100 -1.89 18.41 4.66
C SER A 100 -0.98 17.22 4.97
N VAL A 101 -0.89 16.25 4.07
CA VAL A 101 -0.10 15.01 4.24
C VAL A 101 1.32 15.18 3.69
N VAL A 102 1.53 16.12 2.78
CA VAL A 102 2.82 16.33 2.08
C VAL A 102 4.01 16.45 3.04
N PRO A 103 3.99 17.32 4.09
CA PRO A 103 5.13 17.45 4.97
C PRO A 103 5.50 16.14 5.67
N LEU A 104 4.52 15.46 6.26
CA LEU A 104 4.74 14.20 6.98
C LEU A 104 5.22 13.08 6.06
N LEU A 105 4.65 12.96 4.86
CA LEU A 105 5.09 11.95 3.90
C LEU A 105 6.52 12.20 3.42
N GLY A 106 6.91 13.47 3.21
CA GLY A 106 8.28 13.85 2.87
C GLY A 106 9.28 13.48 3.98
N GLU A 107 8.93 13.73 5.25
CA GLU A 107 9.76 13.31 6.40
C GLU A 107 9.95 11.79 6.44
N LEU A 108 8.86 11.03 6.28
CA LEU A 108 8.91 9.57 6.28
C LEU A 108 9.74 9.01 5.11
N LEU A 109 9.64 9.59 3.92
CA LEU A 109 10.46 9.19 2.77
C LEU A 109 11.94 9.43 3.05
N ALA A 110 12.31 10.60 3.56
CA ALA A 110 13.69 10.92 3.92
C ALA A 110 14.25 10.01 5.04
N GLU A 111 13.41 9.54 5.95
CA GLU A 111 13.80 8.58 6.99
C GLU A 111 14.02 7.18 6.40
N HIS A 112 13.14 6.73 5.52
CA HIS A 112 13.27 5.44 4.84
C HIS A 112 14.52 5.37 3.98
N ASP A 113 14.86 6.45 3.27
CA ASP A 113 16.10 6.53 2.45
C ASP A 113 17.36 6.42 3.31
N ARG A 114 17.35 7.03 4.50
CA ARG A 114 18.49 6.95 5.45
C ARG A 114 18.65 5.58 6.09
N THR A 115 17.55 4.84 6.26
CA THR A 115 17.55 3.53 6.92
C THR A 115 17.62 2.37 5.93
N ALA A 116 17.47 2.64 4.63
CA ALA A 116 17.64 1.61 3.60
C ALA A 116 19.07 1.04 3.68
N PRO A 117 19.25 -0.29 3.77
CA PRO A 117 20.59 -0.88 3.74
C PRO A 117 21.26 -0.46 2.44
N VAL A 118 22.51 0.04 2.53
CA VAL A 118 23.34 0.35 1.37
C VAL A 118 23.31 -0.88 0.48
N ARG A 119 22.66 -0.78 -0.68
CA ARG A 119 22.72 -1.84 -1.70
C ARG A 119 24.18 -1.91 -2.12
N GLU A 120 24.89 -2.89 -1.55
CA GLU A 120 26.22 -3.27 -2.00
C GLU A 120 26.09 -3.56 -3.50
N GLN A 121 26.66 -2.67 -4.31
CA GLN A 121 26.78 -2.90 -5.74
C GLN A 121 27.72 -4.08 -5.88
N VAL A 122 27.18 -5.30 -5.97
CA VAL A 122 27.92 -6.47 -6.41
C VAL A 122 28.34 -6.19 -7.85
N THR A 123 29.49 -5.59 -7.99
CA THR A 123 30.22 -5.52 -9.26
C THR A 123 30.54 -6.94 -9.64
N VAL A 124 29.78 -7.47 -10.61
CA VAL A 124 30.10 -8.71 -11.30
C VAL A 124 31.38 -8.42 -12.12
N ARG A 125 32.54 -8.49 -11.46
CA ARG A 125 33.84 -8.61 -12.12
C ARG A 125 34.27 -10.08 -12.00
N ASP A 126 34.66 -10.60 -13.15
CA ASP A 126 35.35 -11.86 -13.34
C ASP A 126 34.52 -13.15 -13.39
N ARG A 127 33.73 -13.29 -14.46
CA ARG A 127 33.66 -14.61 -15.10
C ARG A 127 34.90 -14.79 -15.98
N VAL A 128 35.91 -15.47 -15.43
CA VAL A 128 37.02 -16.05 -16.23
C VAL A 128 36.37 -17.11 -17.14
N PRO A 129 36.54 -17.04 -18.46
CA PRO A 129 36.06 -18.11 -19.34
C PRO A 129 36.92 -19.37 -19.11
N ALA A 130 36.25 -20.47 -18.80
CA ALA A 130 36.86 -21.79 -18.74
C ALA A 130 37.45 -22.11 -20.12
N GLY A 131 38.74 -22.35 -20.16
CA GLY A 131 39.49 -22.76 -21.36
C GLY A 131 39.04 -24.13 -21.86
N PRO A 132 39.24 -24.43 -23.15
CA PRO A 132 38.77 -25.67 -23.78
C PRO A 132 39.50 -26.88 -23.23
N SER A 133 38.75 -27.91 -22.84
CA SER A 133 39.25 -29.23 -22.50
C SER A 133 39.92 -29.86 -23.73
N ARG A 134 41.20 -30.21 -23.59
CA ARG A 134 41.91 -31.00 -24.58
C ARG A 134 41.35 -32.42 -24.57
N GLU A 135 40.82 -32.86 -25.68
CA GLU A 135 40.67 -34.28 -26.01
C GLU A 135 42.04 -34.94 -26.05
N ALA A 136 42.19 -35.99 -25.28
CA ALA A 136 43.31 -36.94 -25.42
C ALA A 136 42.80 -38.19 -26.15
N THR A 137 43.30 -38.36 -27.38
CA THR A 137 43.18 -39.57 -28.17
C THR A 137 44.21 -40.58 -27.65
N ALA A 138 43.80 -41.79 -27.37
CA ALA A 138 44.52 -43.06 -27.61
C ALA A 138 43.54 -44.21 -27.42
#